data_4b634c6e0dd27a25120f2c72505ac10e
#
_entry.id   4b634c6e0dd27a25120f2c72505ac10e
#
_cell.length_a   1.000
_cell.length_b   1.000
_cell.length_c   1.000
_cell.angle_alpha   90.00
_cell.angle_beta   90.00
_cell.angle_gamma   90.00
#
_symmetry.space_group_name_H-M   'P 1'
#
loop_
_entity.id
_entity.type
_entity.pdbx_description
1 polymer ?
#
loop_
_entity_poly.entity_id
_entity_poly.type
_entity_poly.pdbx_seq_one_letter_code
_entity_poly.pdbx_strand_id
1 'polypeptide(L)' 'MKTGIDANEGGTYVSECCDYEVKFSVDQTFTRCPKCSGLTTWELVDVDWPMAA' A
#
# COMPACT_ATOMS: atom_id res chain seq x y z
N MET A 1 -2.25 -5.74 -5.17
CA MET A 1 -3.05 -4.53 -5.38
C MET A 1 -2.25 -3.55 -6.19
N LYS A 2 -2.90 -2.85 -7.07
CA LYS A 2 -2.21 -2.02 -8.04
C LYS A 2 -2.49 -0.56 -7.80
N THR A 3 -1.60 0.28 -8.31
CA THR A 3 -1.80 1.72 -8.29
C THR A 3 -3.17 2.06 -8.88
N GLY A 4 -3.91 2.91 -8.20
CA GLY A 4 -5.23 3.31 -8.64
C GLY A 4 -6.37 2.53 -8.02
N ILE A 5 -6.07 1.48 -7.28
CA ILE A 5 -7.07 0.69 -6.58
C ILE A 5 -7.10 1.12 -5.13
N ASP A 6 -8.28 1.11 -4.53
CA ASP A 6 -8.42 1.48 -3.13
C ASP A 6 -8.01 0.33 -2.24
N ALA A 7 -7.37 0.64 -1.13
CA ALA A 7 -6.94 -0.37 -0.18
C ALA A 7 -8.15 -0.86 0.62
N ASN A 8 -8.28 -2.17 0.73
CA ASN A 8 -9.32 -2.76 1.54
C ASN A 8 -8.95 -2.84 3.01
N GLU A 9 -7.67 -2.83 3.29
CA GLU A 9 -7.17 -2.95 4.66
C GLU A 9 -6.09 -1.93 4.88
N GLY A 10 -6.08 -1.34 6.07
CA GLY A 10 -5.01 -0.44 6.44
C GLY A 10 -3.80 -1.22 6.87
N GLY A 11 -2.62 -0.73 6.56
CA GLY A 11 -1.40 -1.38 6.97
C GLY A 11 -0.21 -0.93 6.16
N THR A 12 0.87 -1.69 6.27
CA THR A 12 2.09 -1.41 5.56
C THR A 12 2.11 -2.21 4.27
N TYR A 13 2.34 -1.52 3.18
CA TYR A 13 2.40 -2.13 1.86
C TYR A 13 3.78 -1.89 1.26
N VAL A 14 4.22 -2.84 0.45
CA VAL A 14 5.51 -2.74 -0.22
C VAL A 14 5.29 -2.69 -1.71
N SER A 15 5.97 -1.76 -2.37
CA SER A 15 5.92 -1.70 -3.82
C SER A 15 6.81 -2.78 -4.40
N GLU A 16 6.32 -3.52 -5.36
CA GLU A 16 7.10 -4.61 -5.93
C GLU A 16 8.22 -4.13 -6.82
N CYS A 17 8.11 -2.90 -7.30
CA CYS A 17 9.15 -2.42 -8.21
C CYS A 17 10.44 -2.04 -7.49
N CYS A 18 10.32 -1.54 -6.26
CA CYS A 18 11.49 -1.04 -5.52
C CYS A 18 11.56 -1.53 -4.09
N ASP A 19 10.67 -2.43 -3.69
CA ASP A 19 10.59 -2.91 -2.30
C ASP A 19 10.47 -1.75 -1.31
N TYR A 20 9.73 -0.72 -1.68
CA TYR A 20 9.61 0.45 -0.85
C TYR A 20 8.34 0.36 0.00
N GLU A 21 8.48 0.51 1.30
CA GLU A 21 7.38 0.37 2.23
C GLU A 21 6.66 1.69 2.43
N VAL A 22 5.34 1.65 2.33
CA VAL A 22 4.50 2.81 2.57
C VAL A 22 3.27 2.35 3.32
N LYS A 23 2.81 3.17 4.25
CA LYS A 23 1.58 2.86 4.97
C LYS A 23 0.39 3.46 4.26
N PHE A 24 -0.63 2.66 4.09
CA PHE A 24 -1.90 3.11 3.52
C PHE A 24 -3.02 2.80 4.49
N SER A 25 -3.98 3.70 4.58
CA SER A 25 -5.17 3.48 5.39
C SER A 25 -6.24 2.81 4.55
N VAL A 26 -7.24 2.25 5.22
CA VAL A 26 -8.36 1.65 4.52
C VAL A 26 -9.04 2.73 3.68
N ASP A 27 -9.48 2.35 2.50
CA ASP A 27 -10.13 3.23 1.52
C ASP A 27 -9.18 4.27 0.92
N GLN A 28 -7.91 4.19 1.22
CA GLN A 28 -6.95 5.09 0.60
C GLN A 28 -6.53 4.50 -0.74
N THR A 29 -6.47 5.36 -1.76
CA THR A 29 -6.11 4.92 -3.09
C THR A 29 -4.59 4.73 -3.19
N PHE A 30 -4.17 3.63 -3.76
CA PHE A 30 -2.75 3.38 -3.94
C PHE A 30 -2.17 4.36 -4.95
N THR A 31 -1.04 4.94 -4.60
CA THR A 31 -0.35 5.90 -5.46
C THR A 31 0.75 5.20 -6.23
N ARG A 32 1.42 5.96 -7.07
CA ARG A 32 2.60 5.42 -7.76
C ARG A 32 3.72 5.22 -6.76
N CYS A 33 4.65 4.36 -7.12
CA CYS A 33 5.80 4.14 -6.27
C CYS A 33 6.57 5.46 -6.13
N PRO A 34 6.78 5.94 -4.89
CA PRO A 34 7.47 7.22 -4.74
C PRO A 34 8.94 7.16 -5.09
N LYS A 35 9.49 5.95 -5.20
CA LYS A 35 10.90 5.83 -5.55
C LYS A 35 11.14 5.94 -7.03
N CYS A 36 10.37 5.24 -7.83
CA CYS A 36 10.57 5.24 -9.27
C CYS A 36 9.49 6.01 -10.02
N SER A 37 8.46 6.47 -9.32
CA SER A 37 7.37 7.25 -9.90
C SER A 37 6.58 6.48 -10.94
N GLY A 38 6.67 5.18 -10.93
CA GLY A 38 5.96 4.35 -11.90
C GLY A 38 4.79 3.64 -11.28
N LEU A 39 3.96 3.08 -12.13
CA LEU A 39 2.88 2.23 -11.67
C LEU A 39 3.47 0.97 -11.09
N THR A 40 2.90 0.49 -10.00
CA THR A 40 3.45 -0.66 -9.32
C THR A 40 2.33 -1.48 -8.71
N THR A 41 2.69 -2.67 -8.26
CA THR A 41 1.80 -3.51 -7.49
C THR A 41 2.21 -3.40 -6.03
N TRP A 42 1.22 -3.19 -5.19
CA TRP A 42 1.45 -3.07 -3.75
C TRP A 42 1.08 -4.38 -3.08
N GLU A 43 1.90 -4.80 -2.14
CA GLU A 43 1.65 -6.02 -1.40
C GLU A 43 1.55 -5.72 0.08
N LEU A 44 0.48 -6.23 0.71
CA LEU A 44 0.29 -6.03 2.13
C LEU A 44 1.23 -6.93 2.90
N VAL A 45 2.11 -6.33 3.69
CA VAL A 45 3.06 -7.09 4.49
C VAL A 45 2.74 -7.04 5.96
N ASP A 46 1.97 -6.04 6.41
CA ASP A 46 1.63 -5.93 7.82
C ASP A 46 0.30 -5.21 7.94
N VAL A 47 -0.68 -5.83 8.58
CA VAL A 47 -2.00 -5.25 8.74
C VAL A 47 -2.01 -4.36 9.96
N ASP A 48 -2.47 -3.15 9.77
CA ASP A 48 -2.60 -2.21 10.88
C ASP A 48 -4.01 -2.35 11.44
N TRP A 49 -4.19 -3.23 12.43
CA TRP A 49 -5.48 -3.52 12.95
C TRP A 49 -5.94 -2.52 13.86
N PRO A 50 -6.90 -1.93 13.54
CA PRO A 50 -7.38 -0.96 14.47
C PRO A 50 -8.01 -1.63 15.58
N MET A 51 -8.11 -2.48 15.72
CA MET A 51 -8.73 -2.99 16.55
C MET A 51 -8.81 -2.84 17.55
N ALA A 52 -8.60 -2.61 17.59
CA ALA A 52 -8.64 -2.42 18.39
C ALA A 52 -9.28 -2.75 19.17
N ALA A 53 -9.38 -2.83 19.21
CA ALA A 53 -10.02 -3.08 19.83
C ALA A 53 -10.14 -3.32 20.46
#